data_79c186a5e2bc1c4f56fca769f4e37aaa
#
_entry.id   79c186a5e2bc1c4f56fca769f4e37aaa
#
_cell.length_a   1.000
_cell.length_b   1.000
_cell.length_c   1.000
_cell.angle_alpha   90.00
_cell.angle_beta   90.00
_cell.angle_gamma   90.00
#
_symmetry.space_group_name_H-M   'P 1'
#
loop_
_entity.id
_entity.type
_entity.pdbx_description
1 polymer ?
#
loop_
_entity_poly.entity_id
_entity_poly.type
_entity_poly.pdbx_seq_one_letter_code
_entity_poly.pdbx_strand_id
1 'polypeptide(L)'
;RSLVGSEMCIRDSVGKTHAKRTAKIQGLPFVRSARRSLRPLLRSGRRFFFFHPRFSDMELNPLTALSPIDGRYARQTDALRDIFSECAFMNARVRVEVEWLISLSEAGFAELPHLSDHGKAFLRGLADNFSLADCEAIKEIEKTTNHDVKAVEYWIKNQVAHDEELKSASEFVHFSCTSEDINNTSHAIMLKRGREALADYLQQIHDTIAGFAHQWAEIPMLSRTHGQTASPTTVGKEFANVAVRLERVIEAIRAVKIYAKMNGAVGNYNAHLISYPEYDWEAHSRKVVEERLGVTFNTHTIQIEPHDYMAELFHQIERANTILIDFDRDVWGYISMHFFKQKLREGEVGSSTMPHKVNPIDFENSEGNLGLANAVLDHLAGKLPISRWQRDLTDSTVLRNLGVAFGYCFIGYNALTRGLGKLQVNEQVIAADLDNAWEVLAEAVQTVMRRYGVPHPYEQLKALTRGKDGITKETMREFISNLDIPADAKASLMELTPATYIGKAVELARRC
;
A
#
# COMPACT_ATOMS: atom_id res chain seq x y z
N ARG A 1 -4.16 -43.28 20.16
CA ARG A 1 -3.84 -44.18 19.03
C ARG A 1 -3.86 -43.36 17.77
N SER A 2 -2.76 -42.92 17.38
CA SER A 2 -1.74 -43.36 16.40
C SER A 2 -2.07 -42.83 15.01
N LEU A 3 -1.29 -41.87 14.51
CA LEU A 3 -0.13 -41.99 13.63
C LEU A 3 -0.55 -42.10 12.16
N VAL A 4 0.00 -41.47 11.20
CA VAL A 4 1.39 -41.43 10.72
C VAL A 4 1.60 -40.26 9.79
N GLY A 5 2.78 -39.63 9.88
CA GLY A 5 3.36 -38.68 9.01
C GLY A 5 3.98 -39.28 7.74
N SER A 6 4.25 -38.40 6.78
CA SER A 6 5.15 -38.73 5.68
C SER A 6 6.10 -37.55 5.45
N GLU A 7 7.34 -37.73 5.88
CA GLU A 7 8.49 -36.95 5.49
C GLU A 7 8.87 -37.27 4.03
N MET A 8 9.16 -36.27 3.26
CA MET A 8 9.77 -36.44 1.94
C MET A 8 11.21 -35.96 2.00
N CYS A 9 12.13 -36.93 2.04
CA CYS A 9 13.58 -36.71 1.96
C CYS A 9 14.00 -36.27 0.56
N ILE A 10 14.73 -35.18 0.48
CA ILE A 10 15.61 -34.90 -0.65
C ILE A 10 17.04 -35.24 -0.22
N ARG A 11 17.66 -36.18 -0.93
CA ARG A 11 19.07 -36.55 -0.79
C ARG A 11 19.92 -35.60 -1.62
N ASP A 12 20.86 -34.95 -0.99
CA ASP A 12 22.05 -34.43 -1.66
C ASP A 12 23.28 -35.28 -1.27
N SER A 13 23.91 -35.83 -2.30
CA SER A 13 25.14 -36.58 -2.21
C SER A 13 26.30 -35.66 -2.62
N VAL A 14 27.22 -35.35 -1.71
CA VAL A 14 28.60 -35.00 -2.08
C VAL A 14 29.55 -35.56 -1.01
N GLY A 15 30.57 -36.19 -1.50
CA GLY A 15 31.49 -37.11 -0.83
C GLY A 15 32.41 -36.50 0.21
N LYS A 16 32.81 -37.40 1.09
CA LYS A 16 33.83 -37.25 2.13
C LYS A 16 35.24 -37.26 1.54
N THR A 17 36.15 -36.44 2.05
CA THR A 17 37.51 -36.88 2.37
C THR A 17 38.07 -36.17 3.59
N HIS A 18 38.63 -36.97 4.48
CA HIS A 18 39.32 -36.63 5.73
C HIS A 18 40.66 -35.93 5.49
N ALA A 19 41.03 -35.01 6.41
CA ALA A 19 42.33 -35.12 7.11
C ALA A 19 42.40 -34.17 8.31
N LYS A 20 42.59 -34.76 9.47
CA LYS A 20 43.06 -34.08 10.71
C LYS A 20 44.50 -33.63 10.53
N ARG A 21 44.88 -32.45 11.04
CA ARG A 21 46.16 -32.20 11.68
C ARG A 21 46.07 -31.01 12.62
N THR A 22 46.22 -31.30 13.89
CA THR A 22 46.56 -30.41 15.00
C THR A 22 48.03 -29.99 14.88
N ALA A 23 48.32 -28.69 15.01
CA ALA A 23 49.65 -28.26 15.37
C ALA A 23 49.55 -27.03 16.31
N LYS A 24 50.03 -27.22 17.55
CA LYS A 24 50.39 -26.17 18.48
C LYS A 24 51.57 -25.39 17.91
N ILE A 25 51.56 -24.07 17.99
CA ILE A 25 52.78 -23.26 17.97
C ILE A 25 52.68 -22.20 19.07
N GLN A 26 53.70 -22.26 19.93
CA GLN A 26 54.01 -21.30 20.98
C GLN A 26 54.64 -20.03 20.44
N GLY A 27 54.38 -18.94 21.09
CA GLY A 27 55.04 -17.73 21.43
C GLY A 27 56.22 -17.13 20.69
N LEU A 28 56.23 -15.80 20.75
CA LEU A 28 57.32 -14.81 20.73
C LEU A 28 57.24 -13.84 19.52
N PRO A 29 57.84 -12.64 19.63
CA PRO A 29 57.61 -11.53 20.57
C PRO A 29 57.31 -10.17 19.87
N PHE A 30 57.02 -9.20 20.70
CA PHE A 30 56.93 -7.78 20.32
C PHE A 30 58.11 -7.27 19.49
N VAL A 31 57.81 -6.70 18.31
CA VAL A 31 58.75 -5.79 17.61
C VAL A 31 58.02 -4.47 17.33
N ARG A 32 58.48 -3.43 18.02
CA ARG A 32 58.22 -2.01 17.67
C ARG A 32 58.89 -1.70 16.35
N SER A 33 58.32 -0.76 15.62
CA SER A 33 58.81 -0.04 14.43
C SER A 33 58.30 -0.54 13.08
N ALA A 34 57.34 0.19 12.59
CA ALA A 34 57.24 0.59 11.17
C ALA A 34 56.20 1.70 10.97
N ARG A 35 56.44 2.87 11.61
CA ARG A 35 55.96 4.10 10.99
C ARG A 35 56.83 4.46 9.83
N ARG A 36 56.59 3.81 8.66
CA ARG A 36 57.07 4.32 7.37
C ARG A 36 56.32 3.58 6.27
N SER A 37 55.80 4.39 5.29
CA SER A 37 55.25 3.99 4.00
C SER A 37 53.71 3.71 3.88
N LEU A 38 52.93 4.73 4.24
CA LEU A 38 51.62 4.88 3.62
C LEU A 38 51.54 6.11 2.68
N ARG A 39 52.67 6.36 1.99
CA ARG A 39 52.75 7.40 0.96
C ARG A 39 53.52 6.87 -0.25
N PRO A 40 52.94 5.92 -1.03
CA PRO A 40 53.01 6.06 -2.47
C PRO A 40 51.80 5.47 -3.25
N LEU A 41 50.59 5.40 -2.75
CA LEU A 41 49.41 4.97 -3.53
C LEU A 41 48.59 6.12 -4.11
N LEU A 42 49.01 7.36 -3.91
CA LEU A 42 48.35 8.55 -4.49
C LEU A 42 49.00 9.08 -5.77
N ARG A 43 49.85 8.28 -6.43
CA ARG A 43 50.46 8.64 -7.74
C ARG A 43 50.22 7.60 -8.84
N SER A 44 49.08 6.92 -8.85
CA SER A 44 48.53 6.34 -10.06
C SER A 44 47.43 7.27 -10.55
N GLY A 45 47.69 8.00 -11.61
CA GLY A 45 46.76 8.94 -12.23
C GLY A 45 45.54 8.24 -12.82
N ARG A 46 44.68 7.65 -11.98
CA ARG A 46 43.29 7.44 -12.32
C ARG A 46 42.65 8.81 -12.26
N ARG A 47 42.48 9.43 -13.42
CA ARG A 47 41.49 10.49 -13.59
C ARG A 47 40.16 9.89 -13.14
N PHE A 48 39.73 10.19 -11.89
CA PHE A 48 38.32 10.17 -11.60
C PHE A 48 37.73 11.16 -12.61
N PHE A 49 36.92 10.64 -13.51
CA PHE A 49 36.05 11.49 -14.31
C PHE A 49 35.10 12.13 -13.29
N PHE A 50 35.45 13.28 -12.79
CA PHE A 50 34.49 14.19 -12.24
C PHE A 50 33.58 14.54 -13.42
N PHE A 51 32.43 13.89 -13.47
CA PHE A 51 31.31 14.44 -14.22
C PHE A 51 31.19 15.89 -13.75
N HIS A 52 31.46 16.84 -14.60
CA HIS A 52 31.04 18.22 -14.33
C HIS A 52 29.52 18.15 -14.20
N PRO A 53 28.97 18.44 -13.03
CA PRO A 53 27.54 18.33 -12.85
C PRO A 53 26.88 19.46 -13.66
N ARG A 54 26.40 19.11 -14.86
CA ARG A 54 25.66 20.06 -15.71
C ARG A 54 24.36 20.55 -15.09
N PHE A 55 23.88 19.90 -14.05
CA PHE A 55 22.57 20.13 -13.46
C PHE A 55 22.60 20.42 -11.94
N SER A 56 23.75 20.40 -11.26
CA SER A 56 23.83 20.65 -9.80
C SER A 56 23.54 22.09 -9.40
N ASP A 57 23.73 23.02 -10.34
CA ASP A 57 23.51 24.47 -10.11
C ASP A 57 22.11 24.88 -10.56
N MET A 58 21.29 23.93 -11.03
CA MET A 58 19.91 24.19 -11.43
C MET A 58 18.99 24.15 -10.20
N GLU A 59 18.00 25.03 -10.19
CA GLU A 59 16.93 24.98 -9.22
C GLU A 59 16.20 23.61 -9.25
N LEU A 60 15.88 23.10 -8.07
CA LEU A 60 15.12 21.84 -7.95
C LEU A 60 13.71 22.05 -8.51
N ASN A 61 13.39 21.31 -9.56
CA ASN A 61 12.07 21.30 -10.18
C ASN A 61 11.76 19.89 -10.73
N PRO A 62 10.55 19.61 -11.27
CA PRO A 62 10.19 18.28 -11.77
C PRO A 62 11.12 17.68 -12.81
N LEU A 63 11.90 18.46 -13.55
CA LEU A 63 12.86 17.96 -14.54
C LEU A 63 14.23 17.64 -13.93
N THR A 64 14.57 18.25 -12.78
CA THR A 64 15.85 18.08 -12.09
C THR A 64 15.74 17.20 -10.85
N ALA A 65 14.51 16.82 -10.42
CA ALA A 65 14.26 15.96 -9.29
C ALA A 65 14.79 14.53 -9.51
N LEU A 66 15.44 13.97 -8.49
CA LEU A 66 15.91 12.57 -8.52
C LEU A 66 14.77 11.56 -8.36
N SER A 67 13.80 11.90 -7.52
CA SER A 67 12.62 11.04 -7.32
C SER A 67 11.61 11.25 -8.46
N PRO A 68 11.12 10.18 -9.10
CA PRO A 68 10.05 10.30 -10.08
C PRO A 68 8.74 10.81 -9.46
N ILE A 69 8.53 10.64 -8.15
CA ILE A 69 7.35 11.14 -7.43
C ILE A 69 7.30 12.66 -7.48
N ASP A 70 8.44 13.35 -7.23
CA ASP A 70 8.56 14.80 -7.29
C ASP A 70 8.96 15.32 -8.67
N GLY A 71 9.33 14.41 -9.59
CA GLY A 71 9.69 14.70 -10.98
C GLY A 71 8.53 14.42 -11.93
N ARG A 72 8.69 13.33 -12.70
CA ARG A 72 7.76 12.91 -13.77
C ARG A 72 6.30 12.83 -13.33
N TYR A 73 6.05 12.40 -12.10
CA TYR A 73 4.71 12.14 -11.56
C TYR A 73 4.22 13.19 -10.56
N ALA A 74 4.93 14.30 -10.39
CA ALA A 74 4.65 15.32 -9.38
C ALA A 74 3.17 15.75 -9.32
N ARG A 75 2.54 15.94 -10.50
CA ARG A 75 1.12 16.33 -10.58
C ARG A 75 0.15 15.25 -10.10
N GLN A 76 0.57 13.98 -10.11
CA GLN A 76 -0.28 12.86 -9.67
C GLN A 76 -0.24 12.67 -8.15
N THR A 77 0.72 13.28 -7.49
CA THR A 77 0.97 13.20 -6.05
C THR A 77 0.70 14.52 -5.33
N ASP A 78 0.24 15.55 -6.02
CA ASP A 78 0.01 16.89 -5.43
C ASP A 78 -0.87 16.84 -4.18
N ALA A 79 -1.94 16.05 -4.17
CA ALA A 79 -2.84 15.90 -3.02
C ALA A 79 -2.14 15.35 -1.75
N LEU A 80 -0.98 14.70 -1.90
CA LEU A 80 -0.21 14.16 -0.79
C LEU A 80 0.77 15.18 -0.18
N ARG A 81 1.03 16.31 -0.84
CA ARG A 81 1.97 17.35 -0.36
C ARG A 81 1.50 17.98 0.94
N ASP A 82 0.20 18.26 1.04
CA ASP A 82 -0.42 18.81 2.26
C ASP A 82 -0.55 17.79 3.40
N ILE A 83 -0.13 16.54 3.15
CA ILE A 83 -0.20 15.46 4.13
C ILE A 83 1.20 15.02 4.55
N PHE A 84 2.12 14.80 3.59
CA PHE A 84 3.39 14.11 3.84
C PHE A 84 4.65 14.93 3.54
N SER A 85 4.54 16.17 3.05
CA SER A 85 5.71 17.01 2.89
C SER A 85 6.34 17.41 4.22
N GLU A 86 7.60 17.86 4.20
CA GLU A 86 8.28 18.37 5.40
C GLU A 86 7.51 19.56 5.98
N CYS A 87 6.92 20.41 5.13
CA CYS A 87 6.09 21.53 5.55
C CYS A 87 4.80 21.06 6.24
N ALA A 88 4.13 20.03 5.71
CA ALA A 88 2.97 19.43 6.33
C ALA A 88 3.30 18.80 7.69
N PHE A 89 4.48 18.19 7.82
CA PHE A 89 4.94 17.66 9.09
C PHE A 89 5.21 18.77 10.14
N MET A 90 5.82 19.88 9.72
CA MET A 90 6.00 21.06 10.60
C MET A 90 4.65 21.62 11.05
N ASN A 91 3.70 21.76 10.13
CA ASN A 91 2.35 22.21 10.47
C ASN A 91 1.66 21.26 11.48
N ALA A 92 1.79 19.95 11.29
CA ALA A 92 1.24 18.98 12.23
C ALA A 92 1.85 19.13 13.64
N ARG A 93 3.17 19.39 13.73
CA ARG A 93 3.85 19.67 14.99
C ARG A 93 3.29 20.94 15.65
N VAL A 94 3.16 22.03 14.89
CA VAL A 94 2.57 23.28 15.38
C VAL A 94 1.17 23.03 15.94
N ARG A 95 0.35 22.26 15.23
CA ARG A 95 -1.00 21.90 15.70
C ARG A 95 -0.99 21.13 17.02
N VAL A 96 -0.10 20.15 17.16
CA VAL A 96 0.02 19.37 18.42
C VAL A 96 0.44 20.26 19.57
N GLU A 97 1.47 21.10 19.40
CA GLU A 97 1.95 22.05 20.42
C GLU A 97 0.85 23.05 20.83
N VAL A 98 0.13 23.59 19.87
CA VAL A 98 -0.93 24.56 20.09
C VAL A 98 -2.10 23.94 20.86
N GLU A 99 -2.58 22.78 20.46
CA GLU A 99 -3.70 22.12 21.16
C GLU A 99 -3.27 21.64 22.55
N TRP A 100 -2.00 21.26 22.74
CA TRP A 100 -1.45 20.96 24.05
C TRP A 100 -1.43 22.19 24.94
N LEU A 101 -0.90 23.33 24.49
CA LEU A 101 -0.89 24.60 25.25
C LEU A 101 -2.30 25.08 25.63
N ILE A 102 -3.23 25.04 24.67
CA ILE A 102 -4.63 25.40 24.92
C ILE A 102 -5.24 24.49 26.01
N SER A 103 -4.98 23.19 25.91
CA SER A 103 -5.51 22.22 26.89
C SER A 103 -4.96 22.44 28.30
N LEU A 104 -3.66 22.75 28.40
CA LEU A 104 -3.03 23.11 29.68
C LEU A 104 -3.66 24.36 30.30
N SER A 105 -3.96 25.39 29.49
CA SER A 105 -4.62 26.60 29.97
C SER A 105 -6.02 26.36 30.51
N GLU A 106 -6.67 25.27 30.08
CA GLU A 106 -7.99 24.86 30.55
C GLU A 106 -7.93 23.89 31.75
N ALA A 107 -6.73 23.44 32.13
CA ALA A 107 -6.55 22.52 33.27
C ALA A 107 -6.72 23.17 34.64
N GLY A 108 -6.70 24.50 34.72
CA GLY A 108 -6.90 25.26 35.95
C GLY A 108 -5.64 25.40 36.79
N PHE A 109 -4.45 25.30 36.20
CA PHE A 109 -3.21 25.58 36.90
C PHE A 109 -3.08 27.06 37.28
N ALA A 110 -2.67 27.35 38.51
CA ALA A 110 -2.54 28.71 38.98
C ALA A 110 -1.49 29.55 38.22
N GLU A 111 -0.46 28.89 37.72
CA GLU A 111 0.67 29.47 36.98
C GLU A 111 0.36 29.72 35.51
N LEU A 112 -0.69 29.07 34.97
CA LEU A 112 -1.11 29.24 33.60
C LEU A 112 -2.58 29.75 33.54
N PRO A 113 -2.79 31.03 33.31
CA PRO A 113 -4.14 31.60 33.21
C PRO A 113 -4.94 30.94 32.08
N HIS A 114 -6.25 30.86 32.27
CA HIS A 114 -7.16 30.41 31.22
C HIS A 114 -7.12 31.40 30.04
N LEU A 115 -6.74 30.88 28.85
CA LEU A 115 -6.66 31.70 27.64
C LEU A 115 -8.05 32.12 27.17
N SER A 116 -8.17 33.36 26.74
CA SER A 116 -9.37 33.89 26.12
C SER A 116 -9.70 33.18 24.81
N ASP A 117 -10.93 33.33 24.32
CA ASP A 117 -11.29 32.78 23.00
C ASP A 117 -10.45 33.43 21.88
N HIS A 118 -10.03 34.71 22.05
CA HIS A 118 -9.13 35.38 21.13
C HIS A 118 -7.74 34.72 21.12
N GLY A 119 -7.16 34.47 22.30
CA GLY A 119 -5.86 33.80 22.42
C GLY A 119 -5.87 32.40 21.85
N LYS A 120 -6.93 31.61 22.13
CA LYS A 120 -7.11 30.28 21.52
C LYS A 120 -7.26 30.33 20.00
N ALA A 121 -8.02 31.29 19.47
CA ALA A 121 -8.19 31.47 18.03
C ALA A 121 -6.88 31.90 17.36
N PHE A 122 -6.11 32.79 17.98
CA PHE A 122 -4.78 33.14 17.50
C PHE A 122 -3.85 31.92 17.40
N LEU A 123 -3.74 31.14 18.48
CA LEU A 123 -2.90 29.95 18.51
C LEU A 123 -3.32 28.92 17.42
N ARG A 124 -4.61 28.63 17.27
CA ARG A 124 -5.10 27.76 16.20
C ARG A 124 -4.82 28.31 14.84
N GLY A 125 -4.90 29.65 14.68
CA GLY A 125 -4.56 30.35 13.46
C GLY A 125 -3.12 30.14 13.00
N LEU A 126 -2.17 29.89 13.91
CA LEU A 126 -0.78 29.54 13.57
C LEU A 126 -0.70 28.21 12.76
N ALA A 127 -1.56 27.25 13.09
CA ALA A 127 -1.61 25.98 12.36
C ALA A 127 -2.55 26.04 11.14
N ASP A 128 -3.68 26.75 11.24
CA ASP A 128 -4.69 26.82 10.16
C ASP A 128 -4.21 27.66 8.96
N ASN A 129 -3.41 28.68 9.21
CA ASN A 129 -2.85 29.58 8.17
C ASN A 129 -1.36 29.33 7.90
N PHE A 130 -0.83 28.17 8.31
CA PHE A 130 0.58 27.81 8.18
C PHE A 130 1.04 27.82 6.72
N SER A 131 2.13 28.52 6.43
CA SER A 131 2.59 28.79 5.08
C SER A 131 4.02 28.29 4.83
N LEU A 132 4.48 28.34 3.58
CA LEU A 132 5.88 28.06 3.23
C LEU A 132 6.85 29.01 3.93
N ALA A 133 6.49 30.29 4.10
CA ALA A 133 7.32 31.24 4.82
C ALA A 133 7.54 30.85 6.30
N ASP A 134 6.53 30.26 6.92
CA ASP A 134 6.64 29.73 8.30
C ASP A 134 7.56 28.52 8.36
N CYS A 135 7.50 27.63 7.35
CA CYS A 135 8.44 26.52 7.21
C CYS A 135 9.88 27.03 7.10
N GLU A 136 10.11 28.04 6.27
CA GLU A 136 11.44 28.65 6.06
C GLU A 136 11.95 29.29 7.35
N ALA A 137 11.09 29.99 8.09
CA ALA A 137 11.43 30.58 9.38
C ALA A 137 11.81 29.53 10.43
N ILE A 138 11.07 28.42 10.52
CA ILE A 138 11.41 27.29 11.38
C ILE A 138 12.76 26.67 10.96
N LYS A 139 13.00 26.48 9.67
CA LYS A 139 14.29 25.94 9.16
C LYS A 139 15.46 26.86 9.45
N GLU A 140 15.25 28.18 9.46
CA GLU A 140 16.30 29.12 9.86
C GLU A 140 16.67 28.98 11.34
N ILE A 141 15.69 28.81 12.22
CA ILE A 141 15.92 28.54 13.64
C ILE A 141 16.65 27.18 13.81
N GLU A 142 16.23 26.16 13.05
CA GLU A 142 16.83 24.81 13.11
C GLU A 142 18.33 24.81 12.76
N LYS A 143 18.79 25.68 11.85
CA LYS A 143 20.24 25.81 11.54
C LYS A 143 21.10 26.11 12.77
N THR A 144 20.54 26.82 13.74
CA THR A 144 21.23 27.18 14.98
C THR A 144 21.02 26.13 16.06
N THR A 145 19.80 25.64 16.22
CA THR A 145 19.44 24.69 17.29
C THR A 145 19.89 23.27 16.99
N ASN A 146 20.05 22.93 15.70
CA ASN A 146 20.30 21.59 15.19
C ASN A 146 19.27 20.56 15.73
N HIS A 147 18.02 21.02 15.96
CA HIS A 147 16.95 20.22 16.54
C HIS A 147 15.60 20.73 16.02
N ASP A 148 14.92 19.89 15.24
CA ASP A 148 13.71 20.23 14.51
C ASP A 148 12.50 20.59 15.40
N VAL A 149 12.19 19.77 16.41
CA VAL A 149 11.06 20.06 17.33
C VAL A 149 11.35 21.30 18.19
N LYS A 150 12.59 21.49 18.65
CA LYS A 150 12.96 22.70 19.39
C LYS A 150 12.86 23.97 18.53
N ALA A 151 13.11 23.86 17.22
CA ALA A 151 12.92 24.97 16.30
C ALA A 151 11.43 25.35 16.17
N VAL A 152 10.50 24.39 16.14
CA VAL A 152 9.05 24.63 16.18
C VAL A 152 8.65 25.32 17.48
N GLU A 153 9.11 24.83 18.64
CA GLU A 153 8.84 25.45 19.94
C GLU A 153 9.27 26.93 19.94
N TYR A 154 10.49 27.22 19.50
CA TYR A 154 11.01 28.60 19.46
C TYR A 154 10.23 29.47 18.46
N TRP A 155 9.84 28.92 17.32
CA TRP A 155 9.01 29.65 16.38
C TRP A 155 7.66 30.02 16.99
N ILE A 156 6.97 29.11 17.69
CA ILE A 156 5.72 29.39 18.39
C ILE A 156 5.95 30.49 19.47
N LYS A 157 7.00 30.35 20.30
CA LYS A 157 7.35 31.36 21.32
C LYS A 157 7.58 32.75 20.69
N ASN A 158 8.18 32.83 19.53
CA ASN A 158 8.36 34.08 18.79
C ASN A 158 7.04 34.67 18.29
N GLN A 159 6.08 33.82 17.84
CA GLN A 159 4.76 34.29 17.41
C GLN A 159 3.96 34.89 18.56
N VAL A 160 4.03 34.28 19.75
CA VAL A 160 3.26 34.73 20.92
C VAL A 160 3.94 35.85 21.72
N ALA A 161 5.18 36.20 21.42
CA ALA A 161 5.98 37.17 22.20
C ALA A 161 5.41 38.59 22.20
N HIS A 162 4.57 38.95 21.23
CA HIS A 162 4.02 40.29 21.05
C HIS A 162 2.60 40.45 21.62
N ASP A 163 2.01 39.38 22.11
CA ASP A 163 0.69 39.37 22.78
C ASP A 163 0.88 39.18 24.28
N GLU A 164 0.37 40.11 25.09
CA GLU A 164 0.62 40.08 26.56
C GLU A 164 -0.02 38.86 27.25
N GLU A 165 -1.18 38.40 26.80
CA GLU A 165 -1.83 37.19 27.32
C GLU A 165 -0.99 35.96 26.97
N LEU A 166 -0.67 35.76 25.69
CA LEU A 166 0.04 34.59 25.19
C LEU A 166 1.51 34.55 25.60
N LYS A 167 2.15 35.71 25.73
CA LYS A 167 3.51 35.83 26.22
C LYS A 167 3.65 35.27 27.64
N SER A 168 2.65 35.49 28.48
CA SER A 168 2.63 34.93 29.85
C SER A 168 2.57 33.40 29.86
N ALA A 169 1.98 32.80 28.82
CA ALA A 169 1.85 31.36 28.63
C ALA A 169 3.02 30.72 27.88
N SER A 170 3.98 31.52 27.38
CA SER A 170 5.04 31.05 26.47
C SER A 170 5.91 29.92 27.02
N GLU A 171 6.16 29.88 28.34
CA GLU A 171 6.94 28.83 28.99
C GLU A 171 6.20 27.49 29.11
N PHE A 172 4.87 27.49 28.88
CA PHE A 172 4.07 26.28 28.79
C PHE A 172 3.99 25.68 27.39
N VAL A 173 4.60 26.31 26.37
CA VAL A 173 4.83 25.68 25.07
C VAL A 173 5.79 24.50 25.29
N HIS A 174 5.44 23.33 24.79
CA HIS A 174 6.20 22.07 25.00
C HIS A 174 6.28 21.60 26.48
N PHE A 175 5.42 22.12 27.36
CA PHE A 175 5.50 21.81 28.80
C PHE A 175 5.33 20.32 29.06
N SER A 176 6.30 19.73 29.78
CA SER A 176 6.39 18.31 30.14
C SER A 176 6.47 17.33 28.97
N CYS A 177 6.46 17.80 27.72
CA CYS A 177 6.57 16.98 26.54
C CYS A 177 8.01 16.50 26.26
N THR A 178 8.13 15.41 25.54
CA THR A 178 9.34 15.04 24.79
C THR A 178 9.08 15.25 23.30
N SER A 179 10.14 15.36 22.50
CA SER A 179 10.01 15.53 21.06
C SER A 179 9.11 14.49 20.40
N GLU A 180 9.08 13.28 20.96
CA GLU A 180 8.25 12.21 20.41
C GLU A 180 6.76 12.31 20.81
N ASP A 181 6.39 13.00 21.86
CA ASP A 181 4.99 13.34 22.09
C ASP A 181 4.45 14.18 20.92
N ILE A 182 5.28 15.05 20.36
CA ILE A 182 4.95 15.90 19.23
C ILE A 182 5.07 15.12 17.90
N ASN A 183 6.20 14.46 17.66
CA ASN A 183 6.49 13.78 16.40
C ASN A 183 5.54 12.61 16.12
N ASN A 184 5.35 11.68 17.07
CA ASN A 184 4.49 10.54 16.83
C ASN A 184 3.02 10.95 16.64
N THR A 185 2.56 11.94 17.43
CA THR A 185 1.20 12.46 17.30
C THR A 185 1.02 13.18 15.97
N SER A 186 2.04 13.90 15.49
CA SER A 186 2.04 14.50 14.15
C SER A 186 1.99 13.43 13.05
N HIS A 187 2.80 12.37 13.15
CA HIS A 187 2.73 11.26 12.19
C HIS A 187 1.37 10.55 12.23
N ALA A 188 0.76 10.40 13.41
CA ALA A 188 -0.58 9.84 13.54
C ALA A 188 -1.63 10.69 12.79
N ILE A 189 -1.60 12.01 12.94
CA ILE A 189 -2.48 12.94 12.21
C ILE A 189 -2.27 12.83 10.70
N MET A 190 -1.00 12.82 10.26
CA MET A 190 -0.63 12.68 8.85
C MET A 190 -1.11 11.35 8.28
N LEU A 191 -0.87 10.23 8.99
CA LEU A 191 -1.31 8.90 8.57
C LEU A 191 -2.83 8.75 8.55
N LYS A 192 -3.55 9.36 9.49
CA LYS A 192 -5.02 9.39 9.46
C LYS A 192 -5.51 10.03 8.16
N ARG A 193 -4.99 11.22 7.83
CA ARG A 193 -5.35 11.93 6.58
C ARG A 193 -4.94 11.14 5.34
N GLY A 194 -3.73 10.55 5.34
CA GLY A 194 -3.24 9.71 4.24
C GLY A 194 -4.07 8.46 4.04
N ARG A 195 -4.45 7.76 5.13
CA ARG A 195 -5.36 6.61 5.10
C ARG A 195 -6.71 6.96 4.50
N GLU A 196 -7.30 8.07 4.91
CA GLU A 196 -8.58 8.56 4.40
C GLU A 196 -8.49 8.84 2.89
N ALA A 197 -7.50 9.62 2.46
CA ALA A 197 -7.28 9.93 1.05
C ALA A 197 -7.05 8.67 0.19
N LEU A 198 -6.28 7.71 0.70
CA LEU A 198 -6.01 6.45 0.01
C LEU A 198 -7.25 5.56 -0.06
N ALA A 199 -7.99 5.42 1.04
CA ALA A 199 -9.21 4.63 1.09
C ALA A 199 -10.31 5.20 0.18
N ASP A 200 -10.41 6.52 0.08
CA ASP A 200 -11.36 7.18 -0.82
C ASP A 200 -10.98 6.98 -2.29
N TYR A 201 -9.68 6.96 -2.61
CA TYR A 201 -9.23 6.63 -3.95
C TYR A 201 -9.50 5.15 -4.31
N LEU A 202 -9.20 4.23 -3.42
CA LEU A 202 -9.54 2.81 -3.59
C LEU A 202 -11.04 2.60 -3.76
N GLN A 203 -11.88 3.38 -3.06
CA GLN A 203 -13.33 3.33 -3.23
C GLN A 203 -13.76 3.73 -4.63
N GLN A 204 -13.17 4.77 -5.22
CA GLN A 204 -13.46 5.18 -6.61
C GLN A 204 -13.07 4.09 -7.61
N ILE A 205 -11.95 3.40 -7.38
CA ILE A 205 -11.53 2.25 -8.20
C ILE A 205 -12.53 1.11 -8.05
N HIS A 206 -12.89 0.77 -6.81
CA HIS A 206 -13.90 -0.24 -6.49
C HIS A 206 -15.20 0.03 -7.23
N ASP A 207 -15.74 1.24 -7.11
CA ASP A 207 -17.03 1.62 -7.71
C ASP A 207 -16.99 1.52 -9.24
N THR A 208 -15.84 1.84 -9.84
CA THR A 208 -15.61 1.68 -11.29
C THR A 208 -15.63 0.20 -11.70
N ILE A 209 -14.92 -0.65 -10.95
CA ILE A 209 -14.84 -2.10 -11.23
C ILE A 209 -16.20 -2.76 -10.99
N ALA A 210 -16.90 -2.41 -9.90
CA ALA A 210 -18.26 -2.88 -9.62
C ALA A 210 -19.25 -2.43 -10.71
N GLY A 211 -19.13 -1.20 -11.20
CA GLY A 211 -19.90 -0.71 -12.34
C GLY A 211 -19.71 -1.56 -13.58
N PHE A 212 -18.48 -1.95 -13.90
CA PHE A 212 -18.19 -2.88 -14.99
C PHE A 212 -18.72 -4.30 -14.73
N ALA A 213 -18.64 -4.78 -13.50
CA ALA A 213 -19.21 -6.07 -13.12
C ALA A 213 -20.71 -6.12 -13.43
N HIS A 214 -21.45 -5.07 -13.09
CA HIS A 214 -22.87 -4.96 -13.40
C HIS A 214 -23.14 -4.82 -14.89
N GLN A 215 -22.37 -3.95 -15.58
CA GLN A 215 -22.55 -3.69 -17.02
C GLN A 215 -22.32 -4.95 -17.88
N TRP A 216 -21.34 -5.78 -17.50
CA TRP A 216 -20.92 -6.97 -18.25
C TRP A 216 -21.37 -8.28 -17.61
N ALA A 217 -22.36 -8.22 -16.71
CA ALA A 217 -22.85 -9.37 -15.95
C ALA A 217 -23.32 -10.52 -16.86
N GLU A 218 -23.91 -10.20 -17.99
CA GLU A 218 -24.54 -11.16 -18.93
C GLU A 218 -23.64 -11.58 -20.10
N ILE A 219 -22.38 -11.11 -20.16
CA ILE A 219 -21.44 -11.47 -21.22
C ILE A 219 -20.72 -12.76 -20.84
N PRO A 220 -21.07 -13.92 -21.44
CA PRO A 220 -20.42 -15.19 -21.15
C PRO A 220 -18.99 -15.20 -21.67
N MET A 221 -18.07 -15.83 -20.93
CA MET A 221 -16.66 -15.93 -21.26
C MET A 221 -16.11 -17.26 -20.79
N LEU A 222 -15.16 -17.86 -21.51
CA LEU A 222 -14.41 -19.02 -21.02
C LEU A 222 -13.48 -18.61 -19.89
N SER A 223 -13.47 -19.37 -18.81
CA SER A 223 -12.40 -19.28 -17.83
C SER A 223 -11.10 -19.88 -18.35
N ARG A 224 -10.00 -19.44 -17.82
CA ARG A 224 -8.65 -19.99 -18.09
C ARG A 224 -8.02 -20.46 -16.79
N THR A 225 -8.09 -21.77 -16.51
CA THR A 225 -7.35 -22.36 -15.39
C THR A 225 -6.05 -22.98 -15.90
N HIS A 226 -4.94 -22.68 -15.27
CA HIS A 226 -3.60 -23.08 -15.77
C HIS A 226 -3.34 -22.62 -17.22
N GLY A 227 -3.96 -21.51 -17.65
CA GLY A 227 -3.91 -21.03 -19.03
C GLY A 227 -4.70 -21.86 -20.03
N GLN A 228 -5.40 -22.93 -19.59
CA GLN A 228 -6.22 -23.79 -20.44
C GLN A 228 -7.69 -23.43 -20.34
N THR A 229 -8.43 -23.70 -21.41
CA THR A 229 -9.89 -23.57 -21.49
C THR A 229 -10.56 -24.35 -20.37
N ALA A 230 -11.44 -23.72 -19.63
CA ALA A 230 -12.17 -24.31 -18.51
C ALA A 230 -13.65 -23.89 -18.55
N SER A 231 -14.41 -24.29 -17.51
CA SER A 231 -15.84 -24.00 -17.40
C SER A 231 -16.14 -22.53 -17.62
N PRO A 232 -17.18 -22.18 -18.36
CA PRO A 232 -17.54 -20.79 -18.64
C PRO A 232 -17.94 -20.01 -17.38
N THR A 233 -17.69 -18.72 -17.44
CA THR A 233 -18.09 -17.69 -16.48
C THR A 233 -18.71 -16.51 -17.22
N THR A 234 -18.81 -15.33 -16.59
CA THR A 234 -19.10 -14.07 -17.28
C THR A 234 -18.02 -13.04 -17.02
N VAL A 235 -17.82 -12.12 -17.96
CA VAL A 235 -16.90 -10.99 -17.80
C VAL A 235 -17.23 -10.22 -16.51
N GLY A 236 -18.52 -9.95 -16.28
CA GLY A 236 -18.95 -9.23 -15.07
C GLY A 236 -18.61 -9.97 -13.77
N LYS A 237 -18.74 -11.31 -13.74
CA LYS A 237 -18.42 -12.08 -12.53
C LYS A 237 -16.93 -12.04 -12.20
N GLU A 238 -16.06 -12.03 -13.17
CA GLU A 238 -14.62 -11.89 -12.94
C GLU A 238 -14.28 -10.52 -12.34
N PHE A 239 -14.90 -9.43 -12.83
CA PHE A 239 -14.77 -8.10 -12.25
C PHE A 239 -15.39 -8.02 -10.82
N ALA A 240 -16.54 -8.64 -10.59
CA ALA A 240 -17.17 -8.71 -9.27
C ALA A 240 -16.28 -9.39 -8.22
N ASN A 241 -15.50 -10.39 -8.61
CA ASN A 241 -14.52 -11.02 -7.71
C ASN A 241 -13.52 -9.99 -7.16
N VAL A 242 -13.01 -9.12 -8.03
CA VAL A 242 -12.06 -8.07 -7.65
C VAL A 242 -12.74 -7.00 -6.79
N ALA A 243 -13.94 -6.54 -7.18
CA ALA A 243 -14.70 -5.56 -6.42
C ALA A 243 -14.94 -6.01 -4.98
N VAL A 244 -15.47 -7.21 -4.76
CA VAL A 244 -15.72 -7.76 -3.41
C VAL A 244 -14.43 -7.94 -2.59
N ARG A 245 -13.31 -8.28 -3.24
CA ARG A 245 -12.01 -8.37 -2.55
C ARG A 245 -11.53 -6.98 -2.11
N LEU A 246 -11.72 -5.95 -2.96
CA LEU A 246 -11.37 -4.57 -2.64
C LEU A 246 -12.25 -4.00 -1.54
N GLU A 247 -13.56 -4.18 -1.57
CA GLU A 247 -14.48 -3.75 -0.52
C GLU A 247 -13.99 -4.17 0.86
N ARG A 248 -13.71 -5.47 1.02
CA ARG A 248 -13.23 -6.04 2.31
C ARG A 248 -11.91 -5.43 2.79
N VAL A 249 -10.99 -5.13 1.88
CA VAL A 249 -9.70 -4.54 2.28
C VAL A 249 -9.81 -3.05 2.53
N ILE A 250 -10.69 -2.33 1.83
CA ILE A 250 -11.00 -0.92 2.10
C ILE A 250 -11.60 -0.77 3.51
N GLU A 251 -12.54 -1.64 3.86
CA GLU A 251 -13.09 -1.70 5.22
C GLU A 251 -11.99 -1.96 6.26
N ALA A 252 -11.09 -2.91 6.00
CA ALA A 252 -9.97 -3.21 6.88
C ALA A 252 -9.01 -2.03 7.03
N ILE A 253 -8.68 -1.30 5.95
CA ILE A 253 -7.87 -0.07 5.98
C ILE A 253 -8.53 1.01 6.84
N ARG A 254 -9.83 1.24 6.66
CA ARG A 254 -10.59 2.23 7.44
C ARG A 254 -10.70 1.87 8.91
N ALA A 255 -10.74 0.57 9.23
CA ALA A 255 -10.88 0.05 10.60
C ALA A 255 -9.60 0.15 11.43
N VAL A 256 -8.42 0.27 10.83
CA VAL A 256 -7.16 0.39 11.57
C VAL A 256 -7.19 1.61 12.46
N LYS A 257 -7.01 1.41 13.76
CA LYS A 257 -6.91 2.51 14.73
C LYS A 257 -5.55 3.17 14.60
N ILE A 258 -5.54 4.48 14.52
CA ILE A 258 -4.32 5.29 14.45
C ILE A 258 -4.01 5.77 15.86
N TYR A 259 -2.88 5.31 16.42
CA TYR A 259 -2.50 5.59 17.79
C TYR A 259 -1.51 6.74 17.92
N ALA A 260 -1.57 7.44 19.05
CA ALA A 260 -0.62 8.47 19.46
C ALA A 260 -0.42 8.45 20.97
N LYS A 261 0.63 9.11 21.43
CA LYS A 261 0.94 9.27 22.86
C LYS A 261 1.25 10.72 23.21
N MET A 262 0.91 11.12 24.44
CA MET A 262 1.30 12.38 25.06
C MET A 262 1.57 12.11 26.55
N ASN A 263 2.65 11.35 26.86
CA ASN A 263 2.94 10.85 28.22
C ASN A 263 4.43 10.96 28.63
N GLY A 264 5.16 11.81 27.92
CA GLY A 264 6.52 12.20 28.28
C GLY A 264 7.62 11.27 27.80
N ALA A 265 8.83 11.53 28.26
CA ALA A 265 10.08 11.02 27.73
C ALA A 265 10.21 9.49 27.65
N VAL A 266 9.50 8.75 28.48
CA VAL A 266 9.52 7.27 28.54
C VAL A 266 8.12 6.68 28.77
N GLY A 267 7.07 7.47 28.56
CA GLY A 267 5.69 7.00 28.68
C GLY A 267 5.15 6.93 30.11
N ASN A 268 5.79 7.56 31.09
CA ASN A 268 5.48 7.40 32.51
C ASN A 268 5.03 8.70 33.19
N TYR A 269 4.84 9.79 32.46
CA TYR A 269 4.44 11.11 33.02
C TYR A 269 5.43 11.68 34.05
N ASN A 270 6.72 11.32 34.04
CA ASN A 270 7.70 11.71 35.07
C ASN A 270 7.74 13.24 35.26
N ALA A 271 7.90 14.02 34.20
CA ALA A 271 7.93 15.48 34.25
C ALA A 271 6.60 16.11 34.63
N HIS A 272 5.52 15.51 34.21
CA HIS A 272 4.16 15.93 34.49
C HIS A 272 3.86 15.81 36.01
N LEU A 273 4.09 14.62 36.57
CA LEU A 273 3.79 14.30 37.97
C LEU A 273 4.68 15.01 38.96
N ILE A 274 5.93 15.35 38.61
CA ILE A 274 6.79 16.14 39.52
C ILE A 274 6.33 17.61 39.56
N SER A 275 5.70 18.11 38.49
CA SER A 275 5.19 19.48 38.42
C SER A 275 3.82 19.62 39.07
N TYR A 276 2.88 18.72 38.76
CA TYR A 276 1.51 18.69 39.27
C TYR A 276 1.15 17.25 39.68
N PRO A 277 1.53 16.79 40.89
CA PRO A 277 1.43 15.38 41.28
C PRO A 277 0.00 14.88 41.47
N GLU A 278 -0.95 15.75 41.77
CA GLU A 278 -2.36 15.41 42.03
C GLU A 278 -3.24 15.51 40.76
N TYR A 279 -2.65 15.92 39.62
CA TYR A 279 -3.41 16.11 38.39
C TYR A 279 -3.49 14.80 37.60
N ASP A 280 -4.69 14.49 37.04
CA ASP A 280 -4.90 13.31 36.21
C ASP A 280 -4.37 13.52 34.77
N TRP A 281 -3.07 13.31 34.62
CA TRP A 281 -2.38 13.48 33.34
C TRP A 281 -2.79 12.45 32.30
N GLU A 282 -3.20 11.23 32.69
CA GLU A 282 -3.66 10.23 31.72
C GLU A 282 -5.01 10.66 31.09
N ALA A 283 -5.98 11.06 31.89
CA ALA A 283 -7.24 11.58 31.41
C ALA A 283 -7.05 12.84 30.55
N HIS A 284 -6.14 13.74 30.95
CA HIS A 284 -5.82 14.95 30.19
C HIS A 284 -5.23 14.61 28.83
N SER A 285 -4.19 13.77 28.77
CA SER A 285 -3.54 13.37 27.52
C SER A 285 -4.51 12.63 26.59
N ARG A 286 -5.35 11.76 27.14
CA ARG A 286 -6.39 11.06 26.37
C ARG A 286 -7.34 12.08 25.73
N LYS A 287 -7.81 13.05 26.49
CA LYS A 287 -8.71 14.10 26.00
C LYS A 287 -8.07 14.90 24.85
N VAL A 288 -6.81 15.27 24.98
CA VAL A 288 -6.09 16.00 23.92
C VAL A 288 -5.95 15.14 22.67
N VAL A 289 -5.50 13.91 22.79
CA VAL A 289 -5.26 13.02 21.66
C VAL A 289 -6.55 12.62 20.95
N GLU A 290 -7.60 12.27 21.71
CA GLU A 290 -8.83 11.74 21.13
C GLU A 290 -9.82 12.84 20.70
N GLU A 291 -10.07 13.85 21.57
CA GLU A 291 -11.10 14.86 21.30
C GLU A 291 -10.56 16.04 20.48
N ARG A 292 -9.30 16.46 20.69
CA ARG A 292 -8.74 17.64 19.99
C ARG A 292 -7.98 17.26 18.71
N LEU A 293 -7.22 16.17 18.75
CA LEU A 293 -6.37 15.75 17.64
C LEU A 293 -7.00 14.60 16.82
N GLY A 294 -8.02 13.94 17.36
CA GLY A 294 -8.88 13.00 16.64
C GLY A 294 -8.21 11.69 16.26
N VAL A 295 -7.21 11.24 17.05
CA VAL A 295 -6.55 9.95 16.93
C VAL A 295 -6.69 9.17 18.24
N THR A 296 -6.32 7.90 18.28
CA THR A 296 -6.55 7.06 19.46
C THR A 296 -5.38 7.19 20.45
N PHE A 297 -5.67 7.38 21.73
CA PHE A 297 -4.63 7.45 22.74
C PHE A 297 -4.10 6.06 23.11
N ASN A 298 -2.74 5.90 23.13
CA ASN A 298 -2.08 4.70 23.60
C ASN A 298 -1.50 4.96 25.02
N THR A 299 -1.99 4.20 26.01
CA THR A 299 -1.57 4.32 27.41
C THR A 299 -0.20 3.68 27.70
N HIS A 300 0.13 2.60 27.00
CA HIS A 300 1.33 1.80 27.26
C HIS A 300 2.38 2.02 26.17
N THR A 301 3.24 3.00 26.39
CA THR A 301 4.25 3.41 25.43
C THR A 301 5.63 3.50 26.07
N ILE A 302 6.63 3.80 25.28
CA ILE A 302 7.99 4.13 25.69
C ILE A 302 8.26 5.59 25.32
N GLN A 303 9.45 5.97 24.88
CA GLN A 303 9.63 7.31 24.34
C GLN A 303 8.80 7.51 23.06
N ILE A 304 8.63 6.46 22.26
CA ILE A 304 7.77 6.41 21.08
C ILE A 304 6.45 5.67 21.38
N GLU A 305 5.45 5.92 20.57
CA GLU A 305 4.40 4.94 20.29
C GLU A 305 5.04 3.81 19.47
N PRO A 306 4.85 2.50 19.80
CA PRO A 306 5.65 1.40 19.22
C PRO A 306 5.45 1.13 17.72
N HIS A 307 4.56 1.85 17.05
CA HIS A 307 4.31 1.81 15.61
C HIS A 307 3.66 0.51 15.08
N ASP A 308 3.17 -0.37 15.94
CA ASP A 308 2.49 -1.60 15.52
C ASP A 308 1.27 -1.31 14.63
N TYR A 309 0.52 -0.24 14.93
CA TYR A 309 -0.62 0.19 14.11
C TYR A 309 -0.21 0.65 12.71
N MET A 310 0.99 1.22 12.56
CA MET A 310 1.54 1.59 11.26
C MET A 310 1.79 0.34 10.42
N ALA A 311 2.39 -0.70 11.02
CA ALA A 311 2.60 -1.97 10.36
C ALA A 311 1.28 -2.63 9.94
N GLU A 312 0.26 -2.61 10.81
CA GLU A 312 -1.07 -3.10 10.49
C GLU A 312 -1.67 -2.35 9.28
N LEU A 313 -1.62 -1.01 9.28
CA LEU A 313 -2.10 -0.20 8.17
C LEU A 313 -1.38 -0.52 6.86
N PHE A 314 -0.06 -0.60 6.89
CA PHE A 314 0.75 -0.84 5.69
C PHE A 314 0.49 -2.21 5.10
N HIS A 315 0.35 -3.26 5.90
CA HIS A 315 -0.04 -4.59 5.43
C HIS A 315 -1.44 -4.61 4.78
N GLN A 316 -2.39 -3.81 5.29
CA GLN A 316 -3.69 -3.71 4.62
C GLN A 316 -3.59 -2.98 3.27
N ILE A 317 -2.76 -1.94 3.17
CA ILE A 317 -2.51 -1.24 1.90
C ILE A 317 -1.82 -2.16 0.89
N GLU A 318 -0.82 -2.94 1.31
CA GLU A 318 -0.15 -3.95 0.48
C GLU A 318 -1.13 -5.00 -0.07
N ARG A 319 -2.09 -5.44 0.77
CA ARG A 319 -3.14 -6.34 0.34
C ARG A 319 -4.01 -5.73 -0.76
N ALA A 320 -4.40 -4.46 -0.62
CA ALA A 320 -5.16 -3.75 -1.65
C ALA A 320 -4.35 -3.66 -2.94
N ASN A 321 -3.10 -3.23 -2.86
CA ASN A 321 -2.20 -3.15 -4.01
C ASN A 321 -2.01 -4.51 -4.69
N THR A 322 -1.88 -5.60 -3.92
CA THR A 322 -1.72 -6.95 -4.45
C THR A 322 -2.96 -7.42 -5.21
N ILE A 323 -4.16 -7.07 -4.74
CA ILE A 323 -5.42 -7.34 -5.46
C ILE A 323 -5.43 -6.60 -6.80
N LEU A 324 -4.99 -5.35 -6.82
CA LEU A 324 -4.94 -4.54 -8.04
C LEU A 324 -3.86 -5.01 -9.02
N ILE A 325 -2.69 -5.44 -8.54
CA ILE A 325 -1.64 -6.07 -9.36
C ILE A 325 -2.15 -7.35 -10.03
N ASP A 326 -2.85 -8.20 -9.29
CA ASP A 326 -3.50 -9.41 -9.80
C ASP A 326 -4.49 -9.06 -10.92
N PHE A 327 -5.31 -8.06 -10.68
CA PHE A 327 -6.27 -7.55 -11.65
C PHE A 327 -5.61 -6.92 -12.90
N ASP A 328 -4.55 -6.12 -12.73
CA ASP A 328 -3.79 -5.55 -13.84
C ASP A 328 -3.26 -6.63 -14.79
N ARG A 329 -2.76 -7.73 -14.24
CA ARG A 329 -2.25 -8.89 -14.99
C ARG A 329 -3.35 -9.63 -15.74
N ASP A 330 -4.49 -9.83 -15.11
CA ASP A 330 -5.65 -10.48 -15.76
C ASP A 330 -6.18 -9.62 -16.93
N VAL A 331 -6.35 -8.32 -16.71
CA VAL A 331 -6.78 -7.40 -17.79
C VAL A 331 -5.76 -7.34 -18.92
N TRP A 332 -4.45 -7.30 -18.59
CA TRP A 332 -3.39 -7.41 -19.59
C TRP A 332 -3.50 -8.70 -20.40
N GLY A 333 -3.75 -9.83 -19.73
CA GLY A 333 -4.00 -11.13 -20.36
C GLY A 333 -5.20 -11.09 -21.30
N TYR A 334 -6.33 -10.55 -20.85
CA TYR A 334 -7.54 -10.43 -21.68
C TYR A 334 -7.35 -9.48 -22.87
N ILE A 335 -6.58 -8.41 -22.73
CA ILE A 335 -6.20 -7.55 -23.88
C ILE A 335 -5.35 -8.34 -24.88
N SER A 336 -4.41 -9.17 -24.42
CA SER A 336 -3.56 -10.00 -25.30
C SER A 336 -4.35 -11.05 -26.09
N MET A 337 -5.48 -11.52 -25.54
CA MET A 337 -6.43 -12.42 -26.19
C MET A 337 -7.49 -11.68 -27.04
N HIS A 338 -7.40 -10.37 -27.14
CA HIS A 338 -8.37 -9.51 -27.82
C HIS A 338 -9.79 -9.53 -27.22
N PHE A 339 -9.97 -10.00 -25.99
CA PHE A 339 -11.24 -9.94 -25.26
C PHE A 339 -11.59 -8.51 -24.87
N PHE A 340 -10.58 -7.68 -24.65
CA PHE A 340 -10.73 -6.25 -24.50
C PHE A 340 -9.98 -5.48 -25.59
N LYS A 341 -10.54 -4.34 -25.97
CA LYS A 341 -9.91 -3.29 -26.78
C LYS A 341 -9.67 -2.07 -25.90
N GLN A 342 -8.72 -1.25 -26.29
CA GLN A 342 -8.43 0.04 -25.63
C GLN A 342 -8.83 1.18 -26.57
N LYS A 343 -9.64 2.12 -26.04
CA LYS A 343 -9.97 3.36 -26.77
C LYS A 343 -8.70 4.20 -26.91
N LEU A 344 -8.40 4.59 -28.14
CA LEU A 344 -7.35 5.56 -28.41
C LEU A 344 -7.90 6.98 -28.14
N ARG A 345 -7.11 7.82 -27.52
CA ARG A 345 -7.37 9.26 -27.47
C ARG A 345 -6.78 9.90 -28.72
N GLU A 346 -7.44 10.93 -29.24
CA GLU A 346 -6.94 11.68 -30.38
C GLU A 346 -5.54 12.22 -30.09
N GLY A 347 -4.58 11.96 -31.00
CA GLY A 347 -3.17 12.32 -30.84
C GLY A 347 -2.32 11.35 -30.02
N GLU A 348 -2.88 10.28 -29.45
CA GLU A 348 -2.12 9.28 -28.69
C GLU A 348 -1.44 8.28 -29.64
N VAL A 349 -0.13 8.04 -29.44
CA VAL A 349 0.67 7.08 -30.21
C VAL A 349 0.76 5.77 -29.43
N GLY A 350 0.10 4.71 -29.91
CA GLY A 350 0.06 3.41 -29.23
C GLY A 350 1.40 2.66 -29.24
N SER A 351 2.23 2.88 -30.27
CA SER A 351 3.56 2.30 -30.42
C SER A 351 4.42 3.19 -31.32
N SER A 352 5.70 3.36 -30.97
CA SER A 352 6.65 4.17 -31.76
C SER A 352 7.00 3.54 -33.11
N THR A 353 6.83 2.22 -33.27
CA THR A 353 7.29 1.47 -34.46
C THR A 353 6.17 0.77 -35.21
N MET A 354 5.09 0.36 -34.53
CA MET A 354 3.98 -0.41 -35.11
C MET A 354 2.67 0.34 -34.89
N PRO A 355 2.14 1.09 -35.88
CA PRO A 355 0.98 1.96 -35.70
C PRO A 355 -0.30 1.24 -35.28
N HIS A 356 -0.43 -0.05 -35.62
CA HIS A 356 -1.59 -0.89 -35.27
C HIS A 356 -1.56 -1.43 -33.82
N LYS A 357 -0.42 -1.28 -33.11
CA LYS A 357 -0.21 -1.87 -31.78
C LYS A 357 -0.57 -0.88 -30.69
N VAL A 358 -1.60 -1.18 -29.91
CA VAL A 358 -2.01 -0.40 -28.74
C VAL A 358 -1.60 -1.16 -27.47
N ASN A 359 -0.52 -0.71 -26.84
CA ASN A 359 0.02 -1.37 -25.65
C ASN A 359 -0.84 -1.05 -24.41
N PRO A 360 -1.04 -2.00 -23.49
CA PRO A 360 -1.77 -1.78 -22.24
C PRO A 360 -0.92 -1.08 -21.17
N ILE A 361 -0.24 0.00 -21.56
CA ILE A 361 0.77 0.69 -20.74
C ILE A 361 0.24 1.24 -19.41
N ASP A 362 -1.05 1.53 -19.32
CA ASP A 362 -1.65 2.02 -18.09
C ASP A 362 -1.69 0.92 -17.02
N PHE A 363 -2.01 -0.33 -17.38
CA PHE A 363 -2.00 -1.48 -16.48
C PHE A 363 -0.57 -1.89 -16.09
N GLU A 364 0.39 -1.86 -17.04
CA GLU A 364 1.81 -2.10 -16.77
C GLU A 364 2.40 -1.04 -15.83
N ASN A 365 2.01 0.23 -15.99
CA ASN A 365 2.44 1.32 -15.12
C ASN A 365 1.83 1.20 -13.71
N SER A 366 0.56 0.76 -13.62
CA SER A 366 -0.09 0.44 -12.36
C SER A 366 0.66 -0.66 -11.61
N GLU A 367 0.84 -1.84 -12.23
CA GLU A 367 1.56 -2.97 -11.65
C GLU A 367 2.96 -2.57 -11.15
N GLY A 368 3.73 -1.84 -11.98
CA GLY A 368 5.09 -1.43 -11.64
C GLY A 368 5.15 -0.51 -10.43
N ASN A 369 4.28 0.50 -10.35
CA ASN A 369 4.27 1.45 -9.22
C ASN A 369 3.69 0.84 -7.95
N LEU A 370 2.67 0.00 -8.03
CA LEU A 370 2.12 -0.73 -6.88
C LEU A 370 3.15 -1.73 -6.31
N GLY A 371 3.97 -2.35 -7.16
CA GLY A 371 5.10 -3.18 -6.72
C GLY A 371 6.15 -2.38 -5.94
N LEU A 372 6.48 -1.15 -6.39
CA LEU A 372 7.37 -0.25 -5.65
C LEU A 372 6.76 0.22 -4.35
N ALA A 373 5.45 0.55 -4.35
CA ALA A 373 4.73 0.89 -3.12
C ALA A 373 4.84 -0.22 -2.08
N ASN A 374 4.55 -1.46 -2.47
CA ASN A 374 4.61 -2.63 -1.58
C ASN A 374 6.02 -2.84 -1.01
N ALA A 375 7.08 -2.68 -1.80
CA ALA A 375 8.45 -2.81 -1.31
C ALA A 375 8.80 -1.79 -0.21
N VAL A 376 8.29 -0.55 -0.32
CA VAL A 376 8.48 0.49 0.70
C VAL A 376 7.60 0.22 1.92
N LEU A 377 6.34 -0.14 1.73
CA LEU A 377 5.39 -0.47 2.80
C LEU A 377 5.86 -1.67 3.63
N ASP A 378 6.31 -2.75 3.00
CA ASP A 378 6.86 -3.93 3.67
C ASP A 378 8.08 -3.57 4.54
N HIS A 379 9.00 -2.77 4.00
CA HIS A 379 10.13 -2.28 4.78
C HIS A 379 9.69 -1.44 5.99
N LEU A 380 8.73 -0.52 5.81
CA LEU A 380 8.18 0.30 6.88
C LEU A 380 7.49 -0.57 7.94
N ALA A 381 6.64 -1.51 7.53
CA ALA A 381 5.94 -2.43 8.42
C ALA A 381 6.89 -3.32 9.22
N GLY A 382 7.94 -3.85 8.58
CA GLY A 382 8.92 -4.70 9.24
C GLY A 382 9.92 -3.95 10.12
N LYS A 383 10.20 -2.65 9.84
CA LYS A 383 11.22 -1.88 10.55
C LYS A 383 10.67 -1.07 11.72
N LEU A 384 9.54 -0.40 11.55
CA LEU A 384 9.07 0.61 12.52
C LEU A 384 8.74 0.04 13.89
N PRO A 385 8.16 -1.18 14.05
CA PRO A 385 7.96 -1.79 15.37
C PRO A 385 9.24 -2.20 16.09
N ILE A 386 10.40 -2.14 15.42
CA ILE A 386 11.69 -2.53 16.01
C ILE A 386 12.47 -1.29 16.43
N SER A 387 12.66 -1.14 17.73
CA SER A 387 13.51 -0.09 18.33
C SER A 387 14.39 -0.68 19.43
N ARG A 388 15.55 -0.04 19.69
CA ARG A 388 16.43 -0.46 20.79
C ARG A 388 15.96 0.17 22.09
N TRP A 389 15.68 -0.67 23.07
CA TRP A 389 15.20 -0.27 24.39
C TRP A 389 13.98 0.65 24.30
N GLN A 390 14.06 1.86 24.90
CA GLN A 390 12.93 2.80 24.89
C GLN A 390 12.85 3.64 23.61
N ARG A 391 13.93 3.76 22.86
CA ARG A 391 14.02 4.31 21.50
C ARG A 391 15.44 4.29 20.96
N ASP A 392 15.58 4.10 19.65
CA ASP A 392 16.70 4.59 18.84
C ASP A 392 16.21 5.52 17.72
N LEU A 393 17.12 6.24 17.04
CA LEU A 393 16.75 7.25 16.05
C LEU A 393 16.47 6.68 14.64
N THR A 394 16.55 5.36 14.45
CA THR A 394 16.34 4.76 13.10
C THR A 394 14.91 4.90 12.58
N ASP A 395 13.93 5.01 13.47
CA ASP A 395 12.53 5.30 13.15
C ASP A 395 12.39 6.64 12.42
N SER A 396 13.00 7.71 12.95
CA SER A 396 12.92 9.05 12.36
C SER A 396 13.43 9.10 10.91
N THR A 397 14.50 8.36 10.59
CA THR A 397 15.03 8.26 9.23
C THR A 397 14.03 7.58 8.29
N VAL A 398 13.38 6.52 8.75
CA VAL A 398 12.49 5.67 7.96
C VAL A 398 11.13 6.33 7.76
N LEU A 399 10.57 6.97 8.80
CA LEU A 399 9.29 7.68 8.77
C LEU A 399 9.23 8.81 7.72
N ARG A 400 10.37 9.39 7.33
CA ARG A 400 10.44 10.39 6.25
C ARG A 400 10.05 9.83 4.88
N ASN A 401 9.94 8.50 4.73
CA ASN A 401 9.51 7.83 3.51
C ASN A 401 8.01 7.47 3.47
N LEU A 402 7.21 7.89 4.45
CA LEU A 402 5.76 7.65 4.45
C LEU A 402 5.12 8.16 3.16
N GLY A 403 5.39 9.41 2.78
CA GLY A 403 4.88 10.01 1.56
C GLY A 403 5.34 9.31 0.28
N VAL A 404 6.51 8.64 0.30
CA VAL A 404 7.03 7.89 -0.85
C VAL A 404 6.16 6.66 -1.13
N ALA A 405 5.80 5.89 -0.09
CA ALA A 405 4.93 4.72 -0.22
C ALA A 405 3.55 5.11 -0.75
N PHE A 406 2.90 6.11 -0.15
CA PHE A 406 1.61 6.64 -0.60
C PHE A 406 1.70 7.24 -2.02
N GLY A 407 2.80 7.91 -2.35
CA GLY A 407 3.05 8.48 -3.66
C GLY A 407 3.02 7.41 -4.76
N TYR A 408 3.73 6.29 -4.58
CA TYR A 408 3.69 5.17 -5.53
C TYR A 408 2.30 4.53 -5.62
N CYS A 409 1.55 4.41 -4.51
CA CYS A 409 0.15 3.97 -4.56
C CYS A 409 -0.68 4.88 -5.46
N PHE A 410 -0.62 6.20 -5.26
CA PHE A 410 -1.39 7.17 -6.04
C PHE A 410 -1.03 7.15 -7.53
N ILE A 411 0.24 6.99 -7.88
CA ILE A 411 0.69 6.86 -9.27
C ILE A 411 0.10 5.59 -9.90
N GLY A 412 0.16 4.45 -9.20
CA GLY A 412 -0.44 3.19 -9.64
C GLY A 412 -1.96 3.30 -9.83
N TYR A 413 -2.67 3.85 -8.84
CA TYR A 413 -4.12 4.05 -8.90
C TYR A 413 -4.55 4.98 -10.04
N ASN A 414 -3.81 6.06 -10.28
CA ASN A 414 -4.01 6.94 -11.42
C ASN A 414 -3.85 6.20 -12.75
N ALA A 415 -2.82 5.36 -12.87
CA ALA A 415 -2.58 4.58 -14.06
C ALA A 415 -3.73 3.59 -14.31
N LEU A 416 -4.11 2.81 -13.28
CA LEU A 416 -5.25 1.89 -13.36
C LEU A 416 -6.55 2.59 -13.76
N THR A 417 -6.87 3.72 -13.12
CA THR A 417 -8.09 4.50 -13.43
C THR A 417 -8.10 4.95 -14.90
N ARG A 418 -6.96 5.38 -15.45
CA ARG A 418 -6.85 5.71 -16.89
C ARG A 418 -7.05 4.48 -17.77
N GLY A 419 -6.45 3.34 -17.40
CA GLY A 419 -6.61 2.08 -18.13
C GLY A 419 -8.05 1.62 -18.18
N LEU A 420 -8.74 1.61 -17.03
CA LEU A 420 -10.16 1.28 -16.91
C LEU A 420 -11.02 2.19 -17.81
N GLY A 421 -10.75 3.49 -17.83
CA GLY A 421 -11.48 4.44 -18.68
C GLY A 421 -11.33 4.23 -20.19
N LYS A 422 -10.32 3.45 -20.63
CA LYS A 422 -10.07 3.09 -22.03
C LYS A 422 -10.64 1.73 -22.40
N LEU A 423 -11.04 0.90 -21.43
CA LEU A 423 -11.39 -0.49 -21.64
C LEU A 423 -12.73 -0.66 -22.38
N GLN A 424 -12.77 -1.55 -23.35
CA GLN A 424 -13.97 -1.94 -24.10
C GLN A 424 -13.99 -3.46 -24.29
N VAL A 425 -15.10 -4.10 -23.96
CA VAL A 425 -15.30 -5.53 -24.24
C VAL A 425 -15.42 -5.78 -25.74
N ASN A 426 -14.81 -6.85 -26.23
CA ASN A 426 -14.92 -7.34 -27.61
C ASN A 426 -15.77 -8.61 -27.63
N GLU A 427 -17.08 -8.42 -27.53
CA GLU A 427 -18.04 -9.51 -27.41
C GLU A 427 -17.96 -10.52 -28.59
N GLN A 428 -17.63 -10.07 -29.79
CA GLN A 428 -17.49 -10.95 -30.96
C GLN A 428 -16.35 -11.98 -30.77
N VAL A 429 -15.22 -11.57 -30.27
CA VAL A 429 -14.07 -12.47 -30.04
C VAL A 429 -14.38 -13.43 -28.90
N ILE A 430 -14.99 -12.93 -27.81
CA ILE A 430 -15.39 -13.76 -26.67
C ILE A 430 -16.43 -14.82 -27.10
N ALA A 431 -17.43 -14.44 -27.89
CA ALA A 431 -18.43 -15.37 -28.39
C ALA A 431 -17.82 -16.45 -29.32
N ALA A 432 -16.88 -16.05 -30.19
CA ALA A 432 -16.18 -16.99 -31.05
C ALA A 432 -15.29 -17.99 -30.27
N ASP A 433 -14.64 -17.52 -29.20
CA ASP A 433 -13.85 -18.37 -28.30
C ASP A 433 -14.75 -19.44 -27.60
N LEU A 434 -15.95 -19.03 -27.15
CA LEU A 434 -16.94 -19.94 -26.57
C LEU A 434 -17.46 -20.96 -27.59
N ASP A 435 -17.83 -20.54 -28.81
CA ASP A 435 -18.38 -21.42 -29.84
C ASP A 435 -17.38 -22.49 -30.31
N ASN A 436 -16.10 -22.26 -30.15
CA ASN A 436 -15.03 -23.21 -30.46
C ASN A 436 -14.70 -24.19 -29.33
N ALA A 437 -15.32 -24.06 -28.15
CA ALA A 437 -14.91 -24.81 -26.94
C ALA A 437 -16.03 -25.73 -26.41
N TRP A 438 -16.64 -26.55 -27.28
CA TRP A 438 -17.71 -27.47 -26.89
C TRP A 438 -17.27 -28.56 -25.90
N GLU A 439 -15.97 -28.86 -25.81
CA GLU A 439 -15.39 -29.79 -24.85
C GLU A 439 -15.63 -29.40 -23.38
N VAL A 440 -15.85 -28.12 -23.08
CA VAL A 440 -16.10 -27.66 -21.69
C VAL A 440 -17.42 -28.19 -21.15
N LEU A 441 -18.36 -28.59 -22.01
CA LEU A 441 -19.62 -29.22 -21.62
C LEU A 441 -19.46 -30.66 -21.14
N ALA A 442 -18.29 -31.28 -21.35
CA ALA A 442 -18.00 -32.63 -20.84
C ALA A 442 -18.16 -32.70 -19.32
N GLU A 443 -17.86 -31.61 -18.59
CA GLU A 443 -18.08 -31.53 -17.15
C GLU A 443 -19.57 -31.65 -16.78
N ALA A 444 -20.44 -30.89 -17.45
CA ALA A 444 -21.88 -30.92 -17.24
C ALA A 444 -22.47 -32.30 -17.56
N VAL A 445 -22.12 -32.86 -18.72
CA VAL A 445 -22.59 -34.16 -19.20
C VAL A 445 -22.13 -35.26 -18.21
N GLN A 446 -20.84 -35.28 -17.82
CA GLN A 446 -20.32 -36.24 -16.84
C GLN A 446 -21.08 -36.18 -15.52
N THR A 447 -21.37 -34.97 -15.03
CA THR A 447 -22.07 -34.76 -13.77
C THR A 447 -23.50 -35.32 -13.81
N VAL A 448 -24.20 -35.08 -14.90
CA VAL A 448 -25.55 -35.63 -15.13
C VAL A 448 -25.51 -37.14 -15.28
N MET A 449 -24.54 -37.71 -16.02
CA MET A 449 -24.35 -39.18 -16.13
C MET A 449 -24.14 -39.81 -14.75
N ARG A 450 -23.32 -39.20 -13.88
CA ARG A 450 -23.11 -39.67 -12.50
C ARG A 450 -24.39 -39.65 -11.68
N ARG A 451 -25.20 -38.60 -11.79
CA ARG A 451 -26.49 -38.49 -11.10
C ARG A 451 -27.42 -39.63 -11.40
N TYR A 452 -27.43 -40.10 -12.67
CA TYR A 452 -28.29 -41.16 -13.13
C TYR A 452 -27.64 -42.56 -13.17
N GLY A 453 -26.45 -42.71 -12.58
CA GLY A 453 -25.78 -43.99 -12.41
C GLY A 453 -25.20 -44.57 -13.70
N VAL A 454 -24.96 -43.77 -14.71
CA VAL A 454 -24.32 -44.25 -15.96
C VAL A 454 -22.91 -44.75 -15.63
N PRO A 455 -22.52 -45.97 -16.03
CA PRO A 455 -21.21 -46.50 -15.68
C PRO A 455 -20.07 -45.81 -16.45
N HIS A 456 -18.92 -45.63 -15.78
CA HIS A 456 -17.69 -45.08 -16.39
C HIS A 456 -17.86 -43.77 -17.16
N PRO A 457 -18.51 -42.71 -16.60
CA PRO A 457 -18.85 -41.52 -17.35
C PRO A 457 -17.60 -40.74 -17.86
N TYR A 458 -16.52 -40.71 -17.07
CA TYR A 458 -15.27 -40.06 -17.46
C TYR A 458 -14.61 -40.78 -18.65
N GLU A 459 -14.54 -42.10 -18.61
CA GLU A 459 -13.93 -42.94 -19.64
C GLU A 459 -14.71 -42.85 -20.96
N GLN A 460 -16.03 -42.78 -20.90
CA GLN A 460 -16.89 -42.62 -22.08
C GLN A 460 -16.63 -41.25 -22.75
N LEU A 461 -16.57 -40.16 -21.99
CA LEU A 461 -16.27 -38.82 -22.52
C LEU A 461 -14.83 -38.73 -23.02
N LYS A 462 -13.86 -39.31 -22.29
CA LYS A 462 -12.48 -39.38 -22.75
C LYS A 462 -12.32 -40.12 -24.08
N ALA A 463 -13.16 -41.09 -24.35
CA ALA A 463 -13.14 -41.81 -25.61
C ALA A 463 -13.57 -40.92 -26.79
N LEU A 464 -14.42 -39.89 -26.56
CA LEU A 464 -14.81 -38.93 -27.59
C LEU A 464 -13.64 -38.04 -28.06
N THR A 465 -12.67 -37.78 -27.19
CA THR A 465 -11.55 -36.90 -27.50
C THR A 465 -10.37 -37.64 -28.17
N ARG A 466 -10.35 -38.99 -28.10
CA ARG A 466 -9.25 -39.77 -28.67
C ARG A 466 -9.34 -39.84 -30.20
N GLY A 467 -8.31 -39.32 -30.88
CA GLY A 467 -8.14 -39.44 -32.32
C GLY A 467 -8.98 -38.46 -33.17
N LYS A 468 -9.52 -37.40 -32.54
CA LYS A 468 -10.26 -36.31 -33.21
C LYS A 468 -9.69 -34.96 -32.78
N ASP A 469 -9.81 -33.94 -33.63
CA ASP A 469 -9.40 -32.56 -33.38
C ASP A 469 -10.28 -31.80 -32.36
N GLY A 470 -10.78 -32.48 -31.31
CA GLY A 470 -11.64 -31.90 -30.27
C GLY A 470 -13.09 -32.43 -30.30
N ILE A 471 -13.90 -31.94 -29.38
CA ILE A 471 -15.32 -32.23 -29.28
C ILE A 471 -16.09 -31.08 -29.98
N THR A 472 -16.81 -31.38 -31.05
CA THR A 472 -17.67 -30.41 -31.71
C THR A 472 -19.09 -30.45 -31.15
N LYS A 473 -19.89 -29.45 -31.51
CA LYS A 473 -21.33 -29.38 -31.21
C LYS A 473 -22.06 -30.64 -31.61
N GLU A 474 -21.79 -31.11 -32.84
CA GLU A 474 -22.43 -32.27 -33.41
C GLU A 474 -22.06 -33.54 -32.65
N THR A 475 -20.77 -33.76 -32.37
CA THR A 475 -20.29 -34.94 -31.63
C THR A 475 -20.79 -34.97 -30.19
N MET A 476 -20.88 -33.81 -29.53
CA MET A 476 -21.43 -33.71 -28.20
C MET A 476 -22.93 -34.03 -28.19
N ARG A 477 -23.69 -33.48 -29.09
CA ARG A 477 -25.15 -33.76 -29.21
C ARG A 477 -25.45 -35.19 -29.59
N GLU A 478 -24.70 -35.78 -30.49
CA GLU A 478 -24.80 -37.21 -30.81
C GLU A 478 -24.55 -38.06 -29.58
N PHE A 479 -23.50 -37.77 -28.81
CA PHE A 479 -23.21 -38.49 -27.58
C PHE A 479 -24.37 -38.37 -26.58
N ILE A 480 -24.87 -37.14 -26.31
CA ILE A 480 -25.99 -36.92 -25.39
C ILE A 480 -27.24 -37.68 -25.85
N SER A 481 -27.54 -37.73 -27.14
CA SER A 481 -28.72 -38.42 -27.68
C SER A 481 -28.72 -39.90 -27.38
N ASN A 482 -27.51 -40.52 -27.30
CA ASN A 482 -27.32 -41.95 -27.06
C ASN A 482 -27.18 -42.31 -25.56
N LEU A 483 -27.22 -41.33 -24.62
CA LEU A 483 -27.14 -41.59 -23.20
C LEU A 483 -28.42 -42.28 -22.69
N ASP A 484 -28.27 -43.27 -21.79
CA ASP A 484 -29.38 -43.89 -21.07
C ASP A 484 -29.66 -43.09 -19.77
N ILE A 485 -30.37 -41.98 -19.93
CA ILE A 485 -30.79 -41.07 -18.85
C ILE A 485 -32.23 -40.61 -19.11
N PRO A 486 -32.97 -40.10 -18.11
CA PRO A 486 -34.32 -39.61 -18.25
C PRO A 486 -34.45 -38.56 -19.39
N ALA A 487 -35.60 -38.58 -20.05
CA ALA A 487 -35.85 -37.74 -21.25
C ALA A 487 -35.74 -36.21 -20.96
N ASP A 488 -36.19 -35.78 -19.77
CA ASP A 488 -36.08 -34.40 -19.31
C ASP A 488 -34.65 -33.97 -19.09
N ALA A 489 -33.83 -34.84 -18.49
CA ALA A 489 -32.39 -34.59 -18.29
C ALA A 489 -31.64 -34.54 -19.63
N LYS A 490 -31.99 -35.46 -20.56
CA LYS A 490 -31.45 -35.46 -21.91
C LYS A 490 -31.82 -34.18 -22.67
N ALA A 491 -33.07 -33.73 -22.60
CA ALA A 491 -33.54 -32.50 -23.22
C ALA A 491 -32.77 -31.29 -22.69
N SER A 492 -32.59 -31.18 -21.36
CA SER A 492 -31.80 -30.11 -20.72
C SER A 492 -30.34 -30.07 -21.19
N LEU A 493 -29.70 -31.23 -21.36
CA LEU A 493 -28.33 -31.29 -21.89
C LEU A 493 -28.25 -30.92 -23.36
N MET A 494 -29.30 -31.25 -24.17
CA MET A 494 -29.34 -30.92 -25.58
C MET A 494 -29.51 -29.41 -25.86
N GLU A 495 -30.12 -28.67 -24.94
CA GLU A 495 -30.24 -27.20 -25.01
C GLU A 495 -28.98 -26.49 -24.51
N LEU A 496 -28.12 -27.18 -23.78
CA LEU A 496 -26.92 -26.57 -23.17
C LEU A 496 -25.90 -26.18 -24.25
N THR A 497 -25.32 -24.99 -24.07
CA THR A 497 -24.23 -24.47 -24.89
C THR A 497 -23.11 -23.95 -23.99
N PRO A 498 -21.87 -23.78 -24.47
CA PRO A 498 -20.83 -23.12 -23.66
C PRO A 498 -21.27 -21.76 -23.13
N ALA A 499 -22.03 -20.97 -23.93
CA ALA A 499 -22.51 -19.65 -23.51
C ALA A 499 -23.61 -19.69 -22.44
N THR A 500 -24.36 -20.78 -22.30
CA THR A 500 -25.42 -20.93 -21.31
C THR A 500 -24.96 -21.71 -20.05
N TYR A 501 -23.79 -22.34 -20.11
CA TYR A 501 -23.22 -23.10 -18.97
C TYR A 501 -22.44 -22.19 -18.02
N ILE A 502 -23.06 -21.14 -17.53
CA ILE A 502 -22.45 -20.09 -16.69
C ILE A 502 -22.93 -20.12 -15.22
N GLY A 503 -23.76 -21.10 -14.87
CA GLY A 503 -24.26 -21.27 -13.50
C GLY A 503 -24.88 -19.99 -12.93
N LYS A 504 -24.39 -19.54 -11.78
CA LYS A 504 -24.84 -18.30 -11.08
C LYS A 504 -23.99 -17.07 -11.38
N ALA A 505 -23.17 -17.08 -12.45
CA ALA A 505 -22.23 -15.98 -12.71
C ALA A 505 -22.92 -14.62 -12.83
N VAL A 506 -24.05 -14.54 -13.55
CA VAL A 506 -24.83 -13.29 -13.71
C VAL A 506 -25.33 -12.77 -12.34
N GLU A 507 -25.89 -13.67 -11.54
CA GLU A 507 -26.41 -13.33 -10.20
C GLU A 507 -25.29 -12.82 -9.29
N LEU A 508 -24.14 -13.50 -9.32
CA LEU A 508 -22.97 -13.12 -8.51
C LEU A 508 -22.36 -11.78 -8.98
N ALA A 509 -22.34 -11.53 -10.31
CA ALA A 509 -21.86 -10.26 -10.84
C ALA A 509 -22.71 -9.06 -10.39
N ARG A 510 -23.99 -9.27 -10.14
CA ARG A 510 -24.93 -8.21 -9.71
C ARG A 510 -25.00 -8.00 -8.19
N ARG A 511 -24.22 -8.75 -7.41
CA ARG A 511 -24.23 -8.69 -5.94
C ARG A 511 -23.06 -7.91 -5.34
N CYS A 512 -22.18 -7.36 -6.13
CA CYS A 512 -21.06 -6.54 -5.65
C CYS A 512 -21.41 -5.06 -5.59
#